data_7417b19c5f9532ec3939aec08d33536d
#
_entry.id   7417b19c5f9532ec3939aec08d33536d
#
_cell.length_a   1.000
_cell.length_b   1.000
_cell.length_c   1.000
_cell.angle_alpha   90.00
_cell.angle_beta   90.00
_cell.angle_gamma   90.00
#
_symmetry.space_group_name_H-M   'P 1'
#
loop_
_entity.id
_entity.type
_entity.pdbx_description
1 polymer ?
#
loop_
_entity_poly.entity_id
_entity_poly.type
_entity_poly.pdbx_seq_one_letter_code
_entity_poly.pdbx_strand_id
1 'polypeptide(L)'
;MAEKEVKDIDSLIDQGLNAENNELDLREKELDDEDLIKVLESDKVKGVTALFLEFNDIGDEGIKALVESDKMKFLTALNLFKNKVTDEGLKALAKSKNMLNLSELILSDNEISPEGAKMVATSNILGSLVSLWLGDKIGDEGVKALATSETLTRLTQLSLYRNNIGNEGVLAIAQSKNLSKLTELNLNWNYIEGEGVEALAGSETLSNLTQLTLTFNPIGLRGAEAIAGSENFRNLTLIDLYETGLGNMGARALAESTNLPNLETLVLIHNDVGEGVQALFKDNKNFPNMRDVYFFTAKAEV
;
A
#
# COMPACT_ATOMS: atom_id res chain seq x y z
N MET A 1 -35.87 9.01 -11.56
CA MET A 1 -34.57 9.49 -11.08
C MET A 1 -34.85 10.03 -9.70
N ALA A 2 -34.23 9.48 -8.65
CA ALA A 2 -34.32 10.08 -7.33
C ALA A 2 -33.65 11.46 -7.40
N GLU A 3 -34.26 12.50 -6.86
CA GLU A 3 -33.64 13.80 -6.72
C GLU A 3 -32.40 13.61 -5.83
N LYS A 4 -31.23 14.07 -6.29
CA LYS A 4 -29.99 14.05 -5.50
C LYS A 4 -30.21 14.95 -4.28
N GLU A 5 -30.04 14.41 -3.09
CA GLU A 5 -30.12 15.20 -1.85
C GLU A 5 -29.04 16.28 -1.87
N VAL A 6 -29.44 17.53 -1.69
CA VAL A 6 -28.49 18.67 -1.67
C VAL A 6 -27.76 18.65 -0.35
N LYS A 7 -26.45 18.37 -0.39
CA LYS A 7 -25.60 18.33 0.80
C LYS A 7 -25.27 19.73 1.32
N ASP A 8 -25.30 19.90 2.62
CA ASP A 8 -24.80 21.12 3.28
C ASP A 8 -23.27 21.02 3.40
N ILE A 9 -22.59 21.50 2.35
CA ILE A 9 -21.13 21.45 2.24
C ILE A 9 -20.43 22.24 3.36
N ASP A 10 -20.96 23.39 3.77
CA ASP A 10 -20.41 24.19 4.87
C ASP A 10 -20.45 23.42 6.19
N SER A 11 -21.54 22.72 6.46
CA SER A 11 -21.67 21.87 7.65
C SER A 11 -20.69 20.68 7.59
N LEU A 12 -20.53 20.06 6.42
CA LEU A 12 -19.56 18.95 6.25
C LEU A 12 -18.12 19.41 6.51
N ILE A 13 -17.75 20.58 6.00
CA ILE A 13 -16.41 21.16 6.24
C ILE A 13 -16.23 21.46 7.74
N ASP A 14 -17.22 22.10 8.40
CA ASP A 14 -17.12 22.44 9.82
C ASP A 14 -16.98 21.21 10.71
N GLN A 15 -17.61 20.09 10.35
CA GLN A 15 -17.51 18.82 11.07
C GLN A 15 -16.20 18.08 10.80
N GLY A 16 -15.67 18.18 9.58
CA GLY A 16 -14.49 17.45 9.14
C GLY A 16 -13.16 18.19 9.37
N LEU A 17 -13.19 19.51 9.57
CA LEU A 17 -11.98 20.31 9.71
C LEU A 17 -11.39 20.22 11.10
N ASN A 18 -10.21 19.62 11.21
CA ASN A 18 -9.38 19.68 12.40
C ASN A 18 -8.36 20.84 12.25
N ALA A 19 -8.69 21.98 12.85
CA ALA A 19 -7.87 23.19 12.74
C ALA A 19 -6.51 23.08 13.46
N GLU A 20 -6.34 22.15 14.40
CA GLU A 20 -5.07 21.94 15.12
C GLU A 20 -4.02 21.33 14.21
N ASN A 21 -4.44 20.38 13.32
CA ASN A 21 -3.56 19.65 12.42
C ASN A 21 -3.66 20.14 10.97
N ASN A 22 -4.56 21.07 10.65
CA ASN A 22 -4.91 21.47 9.29
C ASN A 22 -5.35 20.26 8.40
N GLU A 23 -6.12 19.37 8.98
CA GLU A 23 -6.66 18.18 8.33
C GLU A 23 -8.14 18.38 8.02
N LEU A 24 -8.59 17.89 6.87
CA LEU A 24 -9.99 17.87 6.48
C LEU A 24 -10.45 16.43 6.21
N ASP A 25 -11.31 15.93 7.08
CA ASP A 25 -11.88 14.59 6.98
C ASP A 25 -13.29 14.64 6.38
N LEU A 26 -13.40 14.18 5.13
CA LEU A 26 -14.64 14.08 4.37
C LEU A 26 -14.90 12.64 3.90
N ARG A 27 -14.44 11.66 4.66
CA ARG A 27 -14.65 10.23 4.37
C ARG A 27 -16.12 9.84 4.49
N GLU A 28 -16.56 8.93 3.59
CA GLU A 28 -17.90 8.33 3.66
C GLU A 28 -19.03 9.38 3.66
N LYS A 29 -18.89 10.42 2.83
CA LYS A 29 -19.89 11.50 2.70
C LYS A 29 -20.66 11.43 1.38
N GLU A 30 -20.44 10.36 0.59
CA GLU A 30 -21.06 10.19 -0.73
C GLU A 30 -20.83 11.39 -1.66
N LEU A 31 -19.67 12.06 -1.52
CA LEU A 31 -19.32 13.23 -2.33
C LEU A 31 -19.02 12.80 -3.76
N ASP A 32 -19.53 13.55 -4.71
CA ASP A 32 -19.11 13.48 -6.10
C ASP A 32 -18.26 14.70 -6.51
N ASP A 33 -17.94 14.81 -7.79
CA ASP A 33 -17.10 15.89 -8.33
C ASP A 33 -17.68 17.28 -8.05
N GLU A 34 -19.01 17.46 -8.20
CA GLU A 34 -19.66 18.74 -7.97
C GLU A 34 -19.61 19.15 -6.49
N ASP A 35 -19.75 18.17 -5.59
CA ASP A 35 -19.66 18.41 -4.15
C ASP A 35 -18.23 18.77 -3.73
N LEU A 36 -17.21 18.08 -4.29
CA LEU A 36 -15.81 18.42 -4.05
C LEU A 36 -15.47 19.83 -4.58
N ILE A 37 -15.97 20.21 -5.75
CA ILE A 37 -15.78 21.57 -6.30
C ILE A 37 -16.32 22.61 -5.31
N LYS A 38 -17.51 22.41 -4.74
CA LYS A 38 -18.08 23.32 -3.73
C LYS A 38 -17.23 23.37 -2.45
N VAL A 39 -16.67 22.22 -2.00
CA VAL A 39 -15.71 22.19 -0.89
C VAL A 39 -14.52 23.10 -1.18
N LEU A 40 -13.95 23.01 -2.39
CA LEU A 40 -12.79 23.79 -2.81
C LEU A 40 -13.09 25.29 -2.97
N GLU A 41 -14.36 25.69 -3.20
CA GLU A 41 -14.77 27.09 -3.22
C GLU A 41 -14.75 27.74 -1.83
N SER A 42 -14.95 26.98 -0.75
CA SER A 42 -14.95 27.50 0.62
C SER A 42 -13.57 28.02 1.04
N ASP A 43 -13.52 29.18 1.68
CA ASP A 43 -12.27 29.71 2.25
C ASP A 43 -11.83 28.98 3.52
N LYS A 44 -12.73 28.20 4.13
CA LYS A 44 -12.41 27.38 5.32
C LYS A 44 -11.34 26.30 5.02
N VAL A 45 -11.22 25.85 3.77
CA VAL A 45 -10.24 24.80 3.39
C VAL A 45 -8.85 25.36 3.07
N LYS A 46 -8.65 26.68 3.17
CA LYS A 46 -7.37 27.29 2.89
C LYS A 46 -6.33 26.88 3.93
N GLY A 47 -5.25 26.28 3.46
CA GLY A 47 -4.14 25.86 4.32
C GLY A 47 -4.29 24.42 4.84
N VAL A 48 -5.27 23.66 4.37
CA VAL A 48 -5.37 22.22 4.61
C VAL A 48 -4.11 21.54 4.07
N THR A 49 -3.51 20.69 4.91
CA THR A 49 -2.30 19.94 4.59
C THR A 49 -2.56 18.44 4.42
N ALA A 50 -3.64 17.91 4.99
CA ALA A 50 -4.09 16.54 4.78
C ALA A 50 -5.59 16.52 4.43
N LEU A 51 -5.94 15.82 3.35
CA LEU A 51 -7.31 15.70 2.85
C LEU A 51 -7.69 14.24 2.71
N PHE A 52 -8.71 13.83 3.48
CA PHE A 52 -9.22 12.46 3.50
C PHE A 52 -10.58 12.41 2.80
N LEU A 53 -10.63 11.71 1.68
CA LEU A 53 -11.79 11.62 0.78
C LEU A 53 -12.19 10.16 0.50
N GLU A 54 -11.80 9.22 1.35
CA GLU A 54 -12.05 7.80 1.14
C GLU A 54 -13.56 7.50 1.07
N PHE A 55 -13.92 6.47 0.31
CA PHE A 55 -15.29 5.98 0.17
C PHE A 55 -16.28 7.07 -0.29
N ASN A 56 -15.91 7.78 -1.35
CA ASN A 56 -16.76 8.75 -2.04
C ASN A 56 -16.92 8.36 -3.53
N ASP A 57 -17.54 9.23 -4.31
CA ASP A 57 -17.77 9.05 -5.75
C ASP A 57 -17.00 10.07 -6.60
N ILE A 58 -15.80 10.48 -6.12
CA ILE A 58 -14.99 11.50 -6.76
C ILE A 58 -14.27 10.90 -7.96
N GLY A 59 -14.43 11.55 -9.11
CA GLY A 59 -13.82 11.19 -10.38
C GLY A 59 -12.78 12.22 -10.84
N ASP A 60 -12.52 12.21 -12.14
CA ASP A 60 -11.45 12.99 -12.74
C ASP A 60 -11.71 14.50 -12.73
N GLU A 61 -12.97 14.94 -12.82
CA GLU A 61 -13.31 16.36 -12.80
C GLU A 61 -13.10 16.96 -11.40
N GLY A 62 -13.45 16.24 -10.34
CA GLY A 62 -13.14 16.64 -8.98
C GLY A 62 -11.63 16.75 -8.73
N ILE A 63 -10.84 15.79 -9.26
CA ILE A 63 -9.38 15.82 -9.16
C ILE A 63 -8.79 17.00 -9.95
N LYS A 64 -9.30 17.31 -11.16
CA LYS A 64 -8.85 18.48 -11.91
C LYS A 64 -9.10 19.77 -11.13
N ALA A 65 -10.29 19.92 -10.54
CA ALA A 65 -10.60 21.08 -9.71
C ALA A 65 -9.68 21.16 -8.47
N LEU A 66 -9.41 20.02 -7.82
CA LEU A 66 -8.52 19.95 -6.66
C LEU A 66 -7.11 20.44 -6.99
N VAL A 67 -6.53 19.94 -8.09
CA VAL A 67 -5.16 20.28 -8.46
C VAL A 67 -5.00 21.68 -9.05
N GLU A 68 -6.08 22.30 -9.51
CA GLU A 68 -6.12 23.68 -9.97
C GLU A 68 -6.32 24.68 -8.82
N SER A 69 -6.82 24.22 -7.67
CA SER A 69 -7.11 25.08 -6.51
C SER A 69 -5.83 25.54 -5.80
N ASP A 70 -5.59 26.85 -5.78
CA ASP A 70 -4.48 27.44 -5.00
C ASP A 70 -4.61 27.21 -3.49
N LYS A 71 -5.81 26.85 -3.01
CA LYS A 71 -6.04 26.54 -1.59
C LYS A 71 -5.38 25.23 -1.18
N MET A 72 -5.16 24.31 -2.14
CA MET A 72 -4.59 22.97 -1.94
C MET A 72 -3.07 22.88 -2.09
N LYS A 73 -2.39 23.99 -2.38
CA LYS A 73 -0.92 24.01 -2.63
C LYS A 73 -0.06 23.60 -1.43
N PHE A 74 -0.64 23.51 -0.23
CA PHE A 74 0.05 23.06 0.98
C PHE A 74 -0.20 21.59 1.29
N LEU A 75 -0.95 20.88 0.44
CA LEU A 75 -1.32 19.50 0.66
C LEU A 75 -0.06 18.62 0.68
N THR A 76 0.10 17.86 1.75
CA THR A 76 1.16 16.87 1.97
C THR A 76 0.64 15.45 1.96
N ALA A 77 -0.64 15.25 2.32
CA ALA A 77 -1.31 13.95 2.29
C ALA A 77 -2.66 14.05 1.58
N LEU A 78 -2.89 13.14 0.64
CA LEU A 78 -4.15 13.02 -0.10
C LEU A 78 -4.57 11.56 -0.13
N ASN A 79 -5.72 11.27 0.49
CA ASN A 79 -6.29 9.94 0.49
C ASN A 79 -7.59 9.92 -0.32
N LEU A 80 -7.54 9.18 -1.43
CA LEU A 80 -8.64 8.97 -2.38
C LEU A 80 -9.02 7.49 -2.47
N PHE A 81 -8.74 6.70 -1.41
CA PHE A 81 -9.08 5.28 -1.39
C PHE A 81 -10.56 5.08 -1.74
N LYS A 82 -10.82 4.16 -2.68
CA LYS A 82 -12.17 3.78 -3.09
C LYS A 82 -13.02 4.97 -3.56
N ASN A 83 -12.60 5.53 -4.67
CA ASN A 83 -13.27 6.57 -5.45
C ASN A 83 -13.38 6.12 -6.93
N LYS A 84 -13.52 7.06 -7.86
CA LYS A 84 -13.69 6.80 -9.31
C LYS A 84 -12.62 7.50 -10.16
N VAL A 85 -11.43 7.70 -9.58
CA VAL A 85 -10.31 8.35 -10.27
C VAL A 85 -9.76 7.41 -11.32
N THR A 86 -9.59 7.91 -12.55
CA THR A 86 -8.95 7.18 -13.65
C THR A 86 -7.54 7.72 -13.94
N ASP A 87 -6.90 7.20 -14.97
CA ASP A 87 -5.61 7.71 -15.45
C ASP A 87 -5.64 9.19 -15.82
N GLU A 88 -6.80 9.74 -16.24
CA GLU A 88 -6.92 11.17 -16.56
C GLU A 88 -6.86 12.07 -15.31
N GLY A 89 -7.52 11.69 -14.23
CA GLY A 89 -7.38 12.39 -12.94
C GLY A 89 -5.96 12.28 -12.39
N LEU A 90 -5.37 11.07 -12.47
CA LEU A 90 -3.99 10.86 -12.05
C LEU A 90 -2.99 11.67 -12.88
N LYS A 91 -3.22 11.82 -14.17
CA LYS A 91 -2.43 12.68 -15.05
C LYS A 91 -2.50 14.16 -14.64
N ALA A 92 -3.66 14.64 -14.19
CA ALA A 92 -3.79 15.97 -13.64
C ALA A 92 -2.97 16.14 -12.37
N LEU A 93 -3.04 15.21 -11.42
CA LEU A 93 -2.19 15.16 -10.22
C LEU A 93 -0.69 15.20 -10.57
N ALA A 94 -0.27 14.33 -11.48
CA ALA A 94 1.13 14.15 -11.87
C ALA A 94 1.76 15.39 -12.56
N LYS A 95 0.95 16.36 -13.00
CA LYS A 95 1.38 17.56 -13.71
C LYS A 95 1.19 18.86 -12.94
N SER A 96 0.40 18.86 -11.88
CA SER A 96 0.05 20.09 -11.17
C SER A 96 1.12 20.53 -10.19
N LYS A 97 1.59 21.77 -10.35
CA LYS A 97 2.54 22.41 -9.43
C LYS A 97 1.96 22.61 -8.01
N ASN A 98 0.63 22.59 -7.85
CA ASN A 98 0.01 22.68 -6.53
C ASN A 98 0.23 21.40 -5.70
N MET A 99 0.66 20.30 -6.35
CA MET A 99 0.91 19.00 -5.69
C MET A 99 2.40 18.74 -5.38
N LEU A 100 3.27 19.74 -5.49
CA LEU A 100 4.73 19.60 -5.26
C LEU A 100 5.08 19.17 -3.82
N ASN A 101 4.22 19.47 -2.85
CA ASN A 101 4.45 19.15 -1.44
C ASN A 101 3.92 17.77 -1.05
N LEU A 102 3.25 17.08 -1.97
CA LEU A 102 2.61 15.80 -1.67
C LEU A 102 3.65 14.73 -1.33
N SER A 103 3.58 14.20 -0.13
CA SER A 103 4.45 13.16 0.39
C SER A 103 3.73 11.83 0.59
N GLU A 104 2.41 11.88 0.72
CA GLU A 104 1.54 10.71 0.86
C GLU A 104 0.40 10.77 -0.15
N LEU A 105 0.25 9.72 -0.95
CA LEU A 105 -0.80 9.58 -1.96
C LEU A 105 -1.39 8.17 -1.91
N ILE A 106 -2.69 8.09 -1.59
CA ILE A 106 -3.44 6.85 -1.55
C ILE A 106 -4.51 6.88 -2.64
N LEU A 107 -4.40 5.95 -3.59
CA LEU A 107 -5.28 5.81 -4.75
C LEU A 107 -5.81 4.38 -4.94
N SER A 108 -5.63 3.50 -3.96
CA SER A 108 -6.13 2.12 -4.07
C SER A 108 -7.65 2.06 -4.19
N ASP A 109 -8.16 1.04 -4.89
CA ASP A 109 -9.59 0.85 -5.22
C ASP A 109 -10.18 2.05 -6.00
N ASN A 110 -9.48 2.47 -7.06
CA ASN A 110 -9.93 3.41 -8.10
C ASN A 110 -9.93 2.70 -9.47
N GLU A 111 -9.76 3.44 -10.55
CA GLU A 111 -9.73 2.89 -11.91
C GLU A 111 -8.39 3.16 -12.62
N ILE A 112 -7.28 2.93 -11.89
CA ILE A 112 -5.93 3.20 -12.38
C ILE A 112 -5.39 1.99 -13.17
N SER A 113 -4.93 2.25 -14.38
CA SER A 113 -4.35 1.25 -15.27
C SER A 113 -2.80 1.22 -15.20
N PRO A 114 -2.12 0.29 -15.90
CA PRO A 114 -0.66 0.33 -16.04
C PRO A 114 -0.11 1.66 -16.56
N GLU A 115 -0.90 2.36 -17.40
CA GLU A 115 -0.53 3.66 -17.94
C GLU A 115 -0.54 4.75 -16.85
N GLY A 116 -1.51 4.72 -15.94
CA GLY A 116 -1.53 5.59 -14.77
C GLY A 116 -0.29 5.39 -13.88
N ALA A 117 0.09 4.14 -13.62
CA ALA A 117 1.32 3.84 -12.88
C ALA A 117 2.58 4.41 -13.57
N LYS A 118 2.68 4.35 -14.91
CA LYS A 118 3.76 4.98 -15.68
C LYS A 118 3.76 6.50 -15.55
N MET A 119 2.59 7.14 -15.49
CA MET A 119 2.49 8.59 -15.27
C MET A 119 3.04 8.99 -13.89
N VAL A 120 2.72 8.23 -12.84
CA VAL A 120 3.31 8.42 -11.51
C VAL A 120 4.82 8.24 -11.56
N ALA A 121 5.29 7.14 -12.15
CA ALA A 121 6.69 6.78 -12.24
C ALA A 121 7.58 7.81 -12.96
N THR A 122 6.99 8.61 -13.86
CA THR A 122 7.71 9.61 -14.66
C THR A 122 7.47 11.06 -14.20
N SER A 123 6.64 11.25 -13.17
CA SER A 123 6.29 12.59 -12.70
C SER A 123 7.38 13.19 -11.81
N ASN A 124 7.90 14.34 -12.21
CA ASN A 124 8.76 15.15 -11.34
C ASN A 124 7.97 15.82 -10.19
N ILE A 125 6.67 16.01 -10.35
CA ILE A 125 5.80 16.60 -9.33
C ILE A 125 5.63 15.64 -8.16
N LEU A 126 5.41 14.34 -8.45
CA LEU A 126 5.20 13.30 -7.46
C LEU A 126 6.51 12.69 -6.92
N GLY A 127 7.66 13.21 -7.31
CA GLY A 127 8.98 12.73 -6.86
C GLY A 127 9.27 12.96 -5.36
N SER A 128 8.45 13.76 -4.67
CA SER A 128 8.52 13.95 -3.22
C SER A 128 7.81 12.86 -2.40
N LEU A 129 7.07 11.95 -3.04
CA LEU A 129 6.33 10.90 -2.36
C LEU A 129 7.24 10.02 -1.50
N VAL A 130 6.81 9.82 -0.28
CA VAL A 130 7.39 8.93 0.74
C VAL A 130 6.49 7.70 0.93
N SER A 131 5.17 7.90 0.82
CA SER A 131 4.16 6.84 0.87
C SER A 131 3.31 6.87 -0.40
N LEU A 132 3.22 5.73 -1.08
CA LEU A 132 2.38 5.54 -2.27
C LEU A 132 1.58 4.25 -2.12
N TRP A 133 0.25 4.38 -2.19
CA TRP A 133 -0.66 3.25 -2.26
C TRP A 133 -1.39 3.32 -3.60
N LEU A 134 -1.12 2.35 -4.44
CA LEU A 134 -1.67 2.25 -5.77
C LEU A 134 -2.19 0.83 -5.96
N GLY A 135 -3.47 0.68 -6.04
CA GLY A 135 -4.07 -0.64 -6.10
C GLY A 135 -5.30 -0.62 -6.99
N ASP A 136 -5.25 -1.45 -8.04
CA ASP A 136 -6.39 -1.78 -8.88
C ASP A 136 -6.00 -2.89 -9.87
N LYS A 137 -5.38 -2.52 -10.98
CA LYS A 137 -5.05 -3.46 -12.07
C LYS A 137 -3.80 -3.00 -12.82
N ILE A 138 -2.82 -2.43 -12.10
CA ILE A 138 -1.61 -1.92 -12.77
C ILE A 138 -0.73 -3.04 -13.33
N GLY A 139 -0.88 -4.28 -12.83
CA GLY A 139 -0.17 -5.45 -13.30
C GLY A 139 1.35 -5.34 -13.22
N ASP A 140 2.03 -6.32 -13.79
CA ASP A 140 3.49 -6.33 -13.85
C ASP A 140 4.08 -5.13 -14.61
N GLU A 141 3.39 -4.66 -15.65
CA GLU A 141 3.84 -3.53 -16.46
C GLU A 141 3.88 -2.22 -15.66
N GLY A 142 2.83 -1.94 -14.88
CA GLY A 142 2.80 -0.77 -14.00
C GLY A 142 3.87 -0.84 -12.92
N VAL A 143 4.05 -2.03 -12.32
CA VAL A 143 5.07 -2.27 -11.31
C VAL A 143 6.48 -2.08 -11.88
N LYS A 144 6.76 -2.61 -13.09
CA LYS A 144 8.04 -2.39 -13.79
C LYS A 144 8.34 -0.89 -13.96
N ALA A 145 7.32 -0.10 -14.33
CA ALA A 145 7.48 1.35 -14.46
C ALA A 145 7.83 2.01 -13.12
N LEU A 146 7.12 1.66 -12.03
CA LEU A 146 7.42 2.18 -10.68
C LEU A 146 8.82 1.78 -10.22
N ALA A 147 9.20 0.52 -10.42
CA ALA A 147 10.50 -0.01 -10.00
C ALA A 147 11.69 0.61 -10.75
N THR A 148 11.49 1.06 -11.98
CA THR A 148 12.51 1.72 -12.81
C THR A 148 12.45 3.25 -12.76
N SER A 149 11.54 3.82 -11.97
CA SER A 149 11.35 5.27 -11.85
C SER A 149 12.61 5.97 -11.34
N GLU A 150 13.07 6.97 -12.04
CA GLU A 150 14.17 7.85 -11.61
C GLU A 150 13.70 8.99 -10.70
N THR A 151 12.39 9.17 -10.55
CA THR A 151 11.80 10.25 -9.74
C THR A 151 11.37 9.76 -8.36
N LEU A 152 10.83 8.53 -8.22
CA LEU A 152 10.30 7.97 -6.97
C LEU A 152 11.38 7.41 -6.03
N THR A 153 12.44 8.14 -5.81
CA THR A 153 13.63 7.68 -5.04
C THR A 153 13.52 7.89 -3.54
N ARG A 154 12.37 8.38 -3.06
CA ARG A 154 12.14 8.71 -1.66
C ARG A 154 11.16 7.77 -0.97
N LEU A 155 10.54 6.84 -1.69
CA LEU A 155 9.55 5.92 -1.16
C LEU A 155 10.13 5.08 -0.02
N THR A 156 9.45 5.12 1.11
CA THR A 156 9.66 4.23 2.26
C THR A 156 8.50 3.27 2.44
N GLN A 157 7.32 3.63 1.98
CA GLN A 157 6.12 2.80 2.03
C GLN A 157 5.52 2.66 0.64
N LEU A 158 5.35 1.42 0.19
CA LEU A 158 4.73 1.09 -1.09
C LEU A 158 3.69 0.00 -0.88
N SER A 159 2.44 0.35 -1.15
CA SER A 159 1.35 -0.62 -1.21
C SER A 159 0.88 -0.84 -2.64
N LEU A 160 0.94 -2.09 -3.06
CA LEU A 160 0.50 -2.58 -4.36
C LEU A 160 -0.55 -3.68 -4.21
N TYR A 161 -1.42 -3.50 -3.22
CA TYR A 161 -2.54 -4.38 -2.92
C TYR A 161 -3.47 -4.55 -4.12
N ARG A 162 -3.88 -5.80 -4.43
CA ARG A 162 -4.87 -6.14 -5.48
C ARG A 162 -4.54 -5.62 -6.89
N ASN A 163 -3.32 -5.84 -7.34
CA ASN A 163 -2.84 -5.30 -8.63
C ASN A 163 -2.63 -6.33 -9.75
N ASN A 164 -3.01 -7.58 -9.55
CA ASN A 164 -2.73 -8.66 -10.52
C ASN A 164 -1.21 -8.81 -10.83
N ILE A 165 -0.37 -8.64 -9.81
CA ILE A 165 1.09 -8.73 -9.92
C ILE A 165 1.51 -10.19 -9.85
N GLY A 166 2.32 -10.62 -10.79
CA GLY A 166 2.97 -11.92 -10.81
C GLY A 166 4.46 -11.84 -10.44
N ASN A 167 5.17 -12.92 -10.70
CA ASN A 167 6.61 -13.02 -10.42
C ASN A 167 7.45 -11.99 -11.19
N GLU A 168 7.03 -11.61 -12.41
CA GLU A 168 7.77 -10.62 -13.22
C GLU A 168 7.75 -9.22 -12.60
N GLY A 169 6.60 -8.76 -12.10
CA GLY A 169 6.49 -7.47 -11.42
C GLY A 169 7.32 -7.43 -10.15
N VAL A 170 7.26 -8.51 -9.37
CA VAL A 170 8.02 -8.63 -8.12
C VAL A 170 9.52 -8.70 -8.39
N LEU A 171 9.96 -9.38 -9.46
CA LEU A 171 11.35 -9.37 -9.88
C LEU A 171 11.86 -7.95 -10.20
N ALA A 172 11.01 -7.13 -10.85
CA ALA A 172 11.36 -5.73 -11.10
C ALA A 172 11.55 -4.93 -9.80
N ILE A 173 10.69 -5.13 -8.79
CA ILE A 173 10.86 -4.54 -7.45
C ILE A 173 12.20 -4.98 -6.83
N ALA A 174 12.47 -6.29 -6.85
CA ALA A 174 13.68 -6.87 -6.26
C ALA A 174 14.98 -6.33 -6.89
N GLN A 175 14.93 -5.98 -8.18
CA GLN A 175 16.07 -5.45 -8.93
C GLN A 175 16.18 -3.92 -8.90
N SER A 176 15.19 -3.24 -8.32
CA SER A 176 15.11 -1.78 -8.32
C SER A 176 16.15 -1.15 -7.38
N LYS A 177 17.06 -0.39 -7.93
CA LYS A 177 18.00 0.43 -7.13
C LYS A 177 17.33 1.66 -6.51
N ASN A 178 16.21 2.10 -7.08
CA ASN A 178 15.53 3.32 -6.68
C ASN A 178 14.57 3.12 -5.51
N LEU A 179 14.17 1.86 -5.23
CA LEU A 179 13.32 1.48 -4.10
C LEU A 179 14.11 1.05 -2.86
N SER A 180 15.40 1.36 -2.78
CA SER A 180 16.30 0.94 -1.69
C SER A 180 15.99 1.56 -0.32
N LYS A 181 15.10 2.54 -0.26
CA LYS A 181 14.63 3.13 1.00
C LYS A 181 13.36 2.50 1.55
N LEU A 182 12.79 1.52 0.86
CA LEU A 182 11.57 0.87 1.33
C LEU A 182 11.80 0.22 2.69
N THR A 183 10.91 0.55 3.62
CA THR A 183 10.76 -0.07 4.93
C THR A 183 9.49 -0.89 5.01
N GLU A 184 8.48 -0.55 4.21
CA GLU A 184 7.20 -1.24 4.19
C GLU A 184 6.81 -1.58 2.74
N LEU A 185 6.53 -2.86 2.49
CA LEU A 185 6.08 -3.35 1.19
C LEU A 185 4.84 -4.22 1.37
N ASN A 186 3.73 -3.74 0.85
CA ASN A 186 2.47 -4.48 0.84
C ASN A 186 2.17 -4.98 -0.58
N LEU A 187 2.17 -6.30 -0.72
CA LEU A 187 1.89 -7.03 -1.97
C LEU A 187 0.68 -7.96 -1.84
N ASN A 188 -0.20 -7.73 -0.87
CA ASN A 188 -1.37 -8.57 -0.61
C ASN A 188 -2.29 -8.69 -1.84
N TRP A 189 -2.99 -9.84 -1.96
CA TRP A 189 -3.98 -10.08 -3.01
C TRP A 189 -3.41 -9.93 -4.43
N ASN A 190 -2.31 -10.63 -4.70
CA ASN A 190 -1.68 -10.70 -6.00
C ASN A 190 -1.52 -12.18 -6.44
N TYR A 191 -0.73 -12.44 -7.47
CA TYR A 191 -0.46 -13.77 -8.01
C TYR A 191 1.02 -14.14 -7.86
N ILE A 192 1.62 -13.75 -6.73
CA ILE A 192 3.04 -13.97 -6.46
C ILE A 192 3.23 -15.41 -5.99
N GLU A 193 4.08 -16.12 -6.68
CA GLU A 193 4.46 -17.49 -6.34
C GLU A 193 5.83 -17.51 -5.62
N GLY A 194 6.27 -18.70 -5.21
CA GLY A 194 7.54 -18.89 -4.52
C GLY A 194 8.74 -18.30 -5.25
N GLU A 195 8.76 -18.32 -6.59
CA GLU A 195 9.83 -17.74 -7.41
C GLU A 195 9.92 -16.21 -7.26
N GLY A 196 8.78 -15.52 -7.20
CA GLY A 196 8.76 -14.08 -6.94
C GLY A 196 9.29 -13.75 -5.54
N VAL A 197 8.95 -14.58 -4.54
CA VAL A 197 9.45 -14.40 -3.17
C VAL A 197 10.95 -14.68 -3.09
N GLU A 198 11.49 -15.66 -3.81
CA GLU A 198 12.93 -15.88 -3.92
C GLU A 198 13.67 -14.65 -4.47
N ALA A 199 13.08 -13.97 -5.47
CA ALA A 199 13.66 -12.74 -5.99
C ALA A 199 13.69 -11.62 -4.94
N LEU A 200 12.60 -11.42 -4.17
CA LEU A 200 12.58 -10.45 -3.07
C LEU A 200 13.60 -10.80 -1.97
N ALA A 201 13.64 -12.07 -1.57
CA ALA A 201 14.53 -12.58 -0.53
C ALA A 201 16.00 -12.47 -0.90
N GLY A 202 16.33 -12.56 -2.18
CA GLY A 202 17.66 -12.36 -2.73
C GLY A 202 18.06 -10.91 -2.97
N SER A 203 17.16 -9.94 -2.76
CA SER A 203 17.40 -8.54 -3.09
C SER A 203 18.19 -7.81 -2.00
N GLU A 204 19.42 -7.42 -2.29
CA GLU A 204 20.23 -6.57 -1.40
C GLU A 204 19.63 -5.16 -1.23
N THR A 205 18.91 -4.67 -2.24
CA THR A 205 18.32 -3.33 -2.22
C THR A 205 17.11 -3.22 -1.29
N LEU A 206 16.47 -4.34 -0.95
CA LEU A 206 15.33 -4.40 -0.03
C LEU A 206 15.73 -4.73 1.42
N SER A 207 17.02 -4.68 1.75
CA SER A 207 17.52 -5.00 3.09
C SER A 207 17.07 -4.04 4.20
N ASN A 208 16.46 -2.91 3.86
CA ASN A 208 15.85 -1.99 4.81
C ASN A 208 14.40 -2.33 5.19
N LEU A 209 13.80 -3.36 4.59
CA LEU A 209 12.43 -3.74 4.91
C LEU A 209 12.29 -4.15 6.37
N THR A 210 11.30 -3.55 7.02
CA THR A 210 10.84 -3.89 8.37
C THR A 210 9.48 -4.57 8.35
N GLN A 211 8.69 -4.33 7.30
CA GLN A 211 7.38 -4.96 7.13
C GLN A 211 7.21 -5.48 5.71
N LEU A 212 6.82 -6.76 5.60
CA LEU A 212 6.49 -7.42 4.34
C LEU A 212 5.17 -8.15 4.48
N THR A 213 4.20 -7.81 3.64
CA THR A 213 2.91 -8.49 3.64
C THR A 213 2.62 -9.10 2.26
N LEU A 214 2.29 -10.40 2.27
CA LEU A 214 2.08 -11.23 1.09
C LEU A 214 0.75 -12.02 1.16
N THR A 215 -0.18 -11.57 2.01
CA THR A 215 -1.50 -12.16 2.20
C THR A 215 -2.18 -12.48 0.88
N PHE A 216 -2.82 -13.65 0.76
CA PHE A 216 -3.50 -14.11 -0.46
C PHE A 216 -2.61 -14.13 -1.71
N ASN A 217 -1.37 -14.59 -1.57
CA ASN A 217 -0.48 -14.93 -2.69
C ASN A 217 -0.09 -16.41 -2.60
N PRO A 218 -0.07 -17.17 -3.70
CA PRO A 218 0.23 -18.61 -3.67
C PRO A 218 1.74 -18.89 -3.57
N ILE A 219 2.41 -18.34 -2.54
CA ILE A 219 3.87 -18.45 -2.40
C ILE A 219 4.35 -19.88 -2.08
N GLY A 220 3.50 -20.66 -1.37
CA GLY A 220 3.76 -22.04 -1.04
C GLY A 220 5.01 -22.29 -0.19
N LEU A 221 5.45 -23.55 -0.17
CA LEU A 221 6.68 -23.96 0.53
C LEU A 221 7.91 -23.20 0.05
N ARG A 222 8.09 -23.05 -1.27
CA ARG A 222 9.25 -22.42 -1.87
C ARG A 222 9.44 -20.98 -1.40
N GLY A 223 8.32 -20.21 -1.32
CA GLY A 223 8.36 -18.84 -0.81
C GLY A 223 8.70 -18.77 0.68
N ALA A 224 8.14 -19.68 1.48
CA ALA A 224 8.46 -19.75 2.90
C ALA A 224 9.94 -20.10 3.17
N GLU A 225 10.51 -21.05 2.43
CA GLU A 225 11.94 -21.39 2.49
C GLU A 225 12.82 -20.20 2.07
N ALA A 226 12.42 -19.47 1.03
CA ALA A 226 13.16 -18.27 0.59
C ALA A 226 13.18 -17.18 1.67
N ILE A 227 12.03 -16.91 2.33
CA ILE A 227 11.96 -15.97 3.46
C ILE A 227 12.84 -16.45 4.61
N ALA A 228 12.72 -17.72 4.99
CA ALA A 228 13.48 -18.31 6.10
C ALA A 228 14.99 -18.28 5.87
N GLY A 229 15.44 -18.44 4.63
CA GLY A 229 16.85 -18.47 4.24
C GLY A 229 17.47 -17.11 3.94
N SER A 230 16.68 -16.04 3.90
CA SER A 230 17.15 -14.72 3.44
C SER A 230 17.99 -13.99 4.46
N GLU A 231 19.23 -13.68 4.11
CA GLU A 231 20.08 -12.78 4.91
C GLU A 231 19.69 -11.30 4.73
N ASN A 232 18.95 -10.96 3.67
CA ASN A 232 18.51 -9.59 3.38
C ASN A 232 17.26 -9.19 4.19
N PHE A 233 16.53 -10.16 4.75
CA PHE A 233 15.31 -9.91 5.54
C PHE A 233 15.56 -9.80 7.06
N ARG A 234 16.80 -9.62 7.48
CA ARG A 234 17.19 -9.54 8.90
C ARG A 234 16.52 -8.42 9.68
N ASN A 235 16.09 -7.36 8.99
CA ASN A 235 15.45 -6.20 9.61
C ASN A 235 13.92 -6.32 9.71
N LEU A 236 13.33 -7.39 9.17
CA LEU A 236 11.89 -7.59 9.26
C LEU A 236 11.45 -7.77 10.73
N THR A 237 10.48 -6.96 11.10
CA THR A 237 9.78 -7.02 12.39
C THR A 237 8.37 -7.59 12.24
N LEU A 238 7.76 -7.43 11.03
CA LEU A 238 6.46 -7.98 10.70
C LEU A 238 6.49 -8.71 9.35
N ILE A 239 5.99 -9.95 9.36
CA ILE A 239 5.73 -10.74 8.16
C ILE A 239 4.29 -11.24 8.22
N ASP A 240 3.50 -10.90 7.20
CA ASP A 240 2.13 -11.40 7.06
C ASP A 240 2.02 -12.34 5.86
N LEU A 241 1.76 -13.61 6.15
CA LEU A 241 1.62 -14.70 5.19
C LEU A 241 0.23 -15.37 5.30
N TYR A 242 -0.80 -14.58 5.63
CA TYR A 242 -2.16 -15.09 5.71
C TYR A 242 -2.57 -15.74 4.38
N GLU A 243 -3.07 -16.99 4.43
CA GLU A 243 -3.59 -17.72 3.26
C GLU A 243 -2.64 -17.74 2.05
N THR A 244 -1.40 -18.19 2.30
CA THR A 244 -0.34 -18.26 1.26
C THR A 244 0.01 -19.69 0.84
N GLY A 245 -0.63 -20.69 1.43
CA GLY A 245 -0.46 -22.10 1.04
C GLY A 245 0.90 -22.71 1.43
N LEU A 246 1.62 -22.12 2.41
CA LEU A 246 2.95 -22.59 2.80
C LEU A 246 2.96 -23.95 3.54
N GLY A 247 1.85 -24.32 4.17
CA GLY A 247 1.66 -25.61 4.86
C GLY A 247 2.62 -25.86 6.03
N ASN A 248 2.58 -27.07 6.57
CA ASN A 248 3.45 -27.48 7.68
C ASN A 248 4.94 -27.36 7.38
N MET A 249 5.35 -27.69 6.15
CA MET A 249 6.78 -27.65 5.78
C MET A 249 7.29 -26.22 5.71
N GLY A 250 6.53 -25.31 5.12
CA GLY A 250 6.90 -23.89 5.08
C GLY A 250 6.93 -23.23 6.46
N ALA A 251 5.92 -23.52 7.31
CA ALA A 251 5.91 -23.03 8.68
C ALA A 251 7.10 -23.57 9.50
N ARG A 252 7.49 -24.86 9.29
CA ARG A 252 8.69 -25.43 9.90
C ARG A 252 9.95 -24.70 9.44
N ALA A 253 10.13 -24.46 8.14
CA ALA A 253 11.27 -23.74 7.61
C ALA A 253 11.41 -22.35 8.26
N LEU A 254 10.28 -21.64 8.41
CA LEU A 254 10.26 -20.35 9.11
C LEU A 254 10.66 -20.51 10.59
N ALA A 255 10.10 -21.50 11.31
CA ALA A 255 10.42 -21.73 12.74
C ALA A 255 11.90 -22.07 12.99
N GLU A 256 12.53 -22.75 12.05
CA GLU A 256 13.95 -23.14 12.11
C GLU A 256 14.91 -22.06 11.60
N SER A 257 14.37 -20.94 11.05
CA SER A 257 15.18 -19.83 10.53
C SER A 257 16.02 -19.17 11.63
N THR A 258 17.27 -18.84 11.28
CA THR A 258 18.17 -18.01 12.09
C THR A 258 18.41 -16.62 11.46
N ASN A 259 17.75 -16.34 10.33
CA ASN A 259 17.99 -15.13 9.54
C ASN A 259 16.97 -14.01 9.82
N LEU A 260 15.99 -14.24 10.71
CA LEU A 260 14.93 -13.29 11.08
C LEU A 260 15.01 -12.86 12.57
N PRO A 261 16.18 -12.39 13.05
CA PRO A 261 16.40 -12.16 14.49
C PRO A 261 15.57 -11.01 15.07
N ASN A 262 15.08 -10.12 14.22
CA ASN A 262 14.30 -8.96 14.64
C ASN A 262 12.78 -9.15 14.53
N LEU A 263 12.33 -10.35 14.12
CA LEU A 263 10.92 -10.61 13.91
C LEU A 263 10.14 -10.54 15.23
N GLU A 264 9.11 -9.69 15.25
CA GLU A 264 8.21 -9.46 16.38
C GLU A 264 6.82 -10.06 16.13
N THR A 265 6.35 -10.00 14.88
CA THR A 265 5.02 -10.47 14.49
C THR A 265 5.08 -11.34 13.25
N LEU A 266 4.50 -12.53 13.34
CA LEU A 266 4.37 -13.47 12.22
C LEU A 266 2.91 -13.93 12.09
N VAL A 267 2.29 -13.69 10.92
CA VAL A 267 0.92 -14.14 10.64
C VAL A 267 0.96 -15.34 9.70
N LEU A 268 0.47 -16.49 10.19
CA LEU A 268 0.40 -17.76 9.45
C LEU A 268 -1.03 -18.31 9.36
N ILE A 269 -2.02 -17.48 9.55
CA ILE A 269 -3.44 -17.84 9.53
C ILE A 269 -3.80 -18.45 8.17
N HIS A 270 -4.68 -19.47 8.16
CA HIS A 270 -5.15 -20.19 6.96
C HIS A 270 -4.04 -20.81 6.10
N ASN A 271 -3.01 -21.37 6.74
CA ASN A 271 -1.91 -22.08 6.05
C ASN A 271 -1.81 -23.57 6.42
N ASP A 272 -2.86 -24.16 6.99
CA ASP A 272 -2.92 -25.58 7.38
C ASP A 272 -1.76 -26.02 8.29
N VAL A 273 -1.36 -25.15 9.22
CA VAL A 273 -0.26 -25.42 10.15
C VAL A 273 -0.77 -26.23 11.35
N GLY A 274 -0.34 -27.47 11.48
CA GLY A 274 -0.72 -28.35 12.57
C GLY A 274 -0.03 -28.01 13.90
N GLU A 275 -0.65 -28.44 15.03
CA GLU A 275 -0.21 -28.14 16.39
C GLU A 275 1.27 -28.49 16.65
N GLY A 276 1.76 -29.57 16.08
CA GLY A 276 3.17 -29.99 16.25
C GLY A 276 4.17 -29.02 15.65
N VAL A 277 3.79 -28.28 14.58
CA VAL A 277 4.63 -27.26 13.99
C VAL A 277 4.43 -25.90 14.68
N GLN A 278 3.20 -25.58 15.09
CA GLN A 278 2.91 -24.41 15.90
C GLN A 278 3.76 -24.38 17.19
N ALA A 279 3.93 -25.56 17.82
CA ALA A 279 4.74 -25.69 19.02
C ALA A 279 6.23 -25.31 18.82
N LEU A 280 6.76 -25.35 17.59
CA LEU A 280 8.15 -24.94 17.30
C LEU A 280 8.40 -23.44 17.48
N PHE A 281 7.35 -22.63 17.46
CA PHE A 281 7.48 -21.17 17.65
C PHE A 281 7.46 -20.79 19.14
N LYS A 282 6.99 -21.67 20.00
CA LYS A 282 6.91 -21.41 21.44
C LYS A 282 8.33 -21.39 22.03
N ASP A 283 8.65 -20.32 22.76
CA ASP A 283 9.95 -20.13 23.42
C ASP A 283 11.16 -20.34 22.46
N ASN A 284 10.96 -20.02 21.19
CA ASN A 284 11.96 -20.24 20.15
C ASN A 284 13.11 -19.22 20.24
N LYS A 285 14.32 -19.72 20.52
CA LYS A 285 15.52 -18.89 20.69
C LYS A 285 15.99 -18.17 19.42
N ASN A 286 15.53 -18.63 18.25
CA ASN A 286 15.83 -17.97 16.98
C ASN A 286 15.12 -16.63 16.84
N PHE A 287 14.07 -16.41 17.62
CA PHE A 287 13.22 -15.20 17.57
C PHE A 287 13.18 -14.52 18.94
N PRO A 288 14.29 -13.90 19.38
CA PRO A 288 14.36 -13.30 20.72
C PRO A 288 13.40 -12.13 20.94
N ASN A 289 12.94 -11.52 19.83
CA ASN A 289 12.04 -10.37 19.85
C ASN A 289 10.57 -10.73 19.55
N MET A 290 10.26 -12.03 19.28
CA MET A 290 8.91 -12.46 18.91
C MET A 290 7.91 -12.16 20.02
N ARG A 291 6.86 -11.44 19.66
CA ARG A 291 5.72 -11.12 20.54
C ARG A 291 4.51 -11.96 20.18
N ASP A 292 4.19 -12.01 18.87
CA ASP A 292 2.98 -12.63 18.39
C ASP A 292 3.21 -13.54 17.19
N VAL A 293 2.68 -14.77 17.25
CA VAL A 293 2.54 -15.66 16.10
C VAL A 293 1.07 -16.06 15.98
N TYR A 294 0.45 -15.75 14.87
CA TYR A 294 -0.96 -16.00 14.63
C TYR A 294 -1.16 -17.23 13.73
N PHE A 295 -1.80 -18.29 14.29
CA PHE A 295 -2.13 -19.53 13.57
C PHE A 295 -3.63 -19.76 13.41
N PHE A 296 -4.44 -18.79 13.58
CA PHE A 296 -5.86 -18.97 13.80
C PHE A 296 -6.50 -19.92 12.79
N THR A 297 -6.86 -21.11 13.27
CA THR A 297 -7.85 -21.97 12.63
C THR A 297 -9.17 -21.66 13.33
N ALA A 298 -10.14 -21.07 12.62
CA ALA A 298 -11.50 -21.06 13.12
C ALA A 298 -11.90 -22.52 13.38
N LYS A 299 -12.03 -22.93 14.66
CA LYS A 299 -12.77 -24.13 14.97
C LYS A 299 -14.17 -23.90 14.45
N ALA A 300 -14.54 -24.61 13.39
CA ALA A 300 -15.93 -24.80 13.10
C ALA A 300 -16.51 -25.49 14.34
N GLU A 301 -17.31 -24.78 15.11
CA GLU A 301 -18.20 -25.41 16.06
C GLU A 301 -19.21 -26.21 15.22
N VAL A 302 -19.14 -27.54 15.36
CA VAL A 302 -20.11 -28.49 14.80
C VAL A 302 -21.31 -28.52 15.74
#